data_425a8dbfbcc9547d0f91f691328d9326
#
_entry.id   425a8dbfbcc9547d0f91f691328d9326
#
_cell.length_a   1.000
_cell.length_b   1.000
_cell.length_c   1.000
_cell.angle_alpha   90.00
_cell.angle_beta   90.00
_cell.angle_gamma   90.00
#
_symmetry.space_group_name_H-M   'P 1'
#
loop_
_entity.id
_entity.type
_entity.pdbx_description
1 polymer ?
#
loop_
_entity_poly.entity_id
_entity_poly.type
_entity_poly.pdbx_seq_one_letter_code
_entity_poly.pdbx_strand_id
1 'polypeptide(L)'
;MLILDEHATLGSKEITMLRLALITSLLMIVAPAFCQDKGEIQKLNDQFSAAFNKGDAATVAAMYAEDAVVLPAGSPMVKGRDAIQAFWKQGAEQLGGMQLTTVDIQPLGSEAAREIGTFVLMTKGQSPQTLEGKYVVVWRRIGGAWKLGTDIWNANK
;
A
#
# COMPACT_ATOMS: atom_id res chain seq x y z
N MET A 1 -57.53 36.99 48.11
CA MET A 1 -56.82 37.37 46.90
C MET A 1 -55.59 36.52 46.81
N LEU A 2 -55.73 35.33 46.21
CA LEU A 2 -54.67 34.37 46.02
C LEU A 2 -54.28 34.36 44.53
N ILE A 3 -53.06 34.71 44.27
CA ILE A 3 -52.41 34.55 42.98
C ILE A 3 -51.79 33.17 42.97
N LEU A 4 -52.28 32.29 42.15
CA LEU A 4 -51.68 30.99 41.94
C LEU A 4 -50.60 31.08 40.85
N ASP A 5 -49.46 30.65 41.25
CA ASP A 5 -48.23 30.58 40.48
C ASP A 5 -48.34 29.44 39.45
N GLU A 6 -48.30 29.77 38.18
CA GLU A 6 -48.30 28.81 37.08
C GLU A 6 -46.87 28.65 36.52
N HIS A 7 -46.08 27.90 37.21
CA HIS A 7 -44.74 27.55 36.73
C HIS A 7 -44.54 26.06 36.59
N ALA A 8 -44.17 25.72 35.38
CA ALA A 8 -43.32 24.61 35.03
C ALA A 8 -43.95 23.20 34.84
N THR A 9 -44.32 22.94 33.62
CA THR A 9 -44.20 21.56 33.08
C THR A 9 -43.78 21.55 31.59
N LEU A 10 -42.75 22.32 31.28
CA LEU A 10 -42.17 22.33 29.90
C LEU A 10 -40.65 22.01 29.94
N GLY A 11 -40.23 20.95 30.58
CA GLY A 11 -38.82 20.67 30.66
C GLY A 11 -38.35 19.25 30.38
N SER A 12 -39.23 18.27 30.56
CA SER A 12 -38.74 16.87 30.52
C SER A 12 -38.83 16.20 29.13
N LYS A 13 -39.81 16.59 28.30
CA LYS A 13 -39.99 15.98 26.97
C LYS A 13 -39.03 16.53 25.92
N GLU A 14 -38.70 17.83 25.99
CA GLU A 14 -37.73 18.42 25.06
C GLU A 14 -36.30 17.97 25.33
N ILE A 15 -35.92 17.79 26.59
CA ILE A 15 -34.59 17.28 26.96
C ILE A 15 -34.42 15.83 26.52
N THR A 16 -35.49 15.02 26.54
CA THR A 16 -35.45 13.61 26.09
C THR A 16 -35.35 13.52 24.57
N MET A 17 -36.06 14.39 23.82
CA MET A 17 -35.96 14.45 22.37
C MET A 17 -34.58 14.96 21.88
N LEU A 18 -34.00 15.95 22.58
CA LEU A 18 -32.67 16.47 22.24
C LEU A 18 -31.56 15.45 22.51
N ARG A 19 -31.71 14.61 23.51
CA ARG A 19 -30.76 13.51 23.81
C ARG A 19 -30.87 12.35 22.83
N LEU A 20 -32.06 12.09 22.28
CA LEU A 20 -32.27 11.05 21.26
C LEU A 20 -31.72 11.48 19.89
N ALA A 21 -31.77 12.78 19.56
CA ALA A 21 -31.25 13.32 18.31
C ALA A 21 -29.72 13.38 18.25
N LEU A 22 -29.02 13.39 19.40
CA LEU A 22 -27.55 13.40 19.46
C LEU A 22 -26.90 12.00 19.36
N ILE A 23 -27.67 10.92 19.49
CA ILE A 23 -27.15 9.55 19.42
C ILE A 23 -27.19 9.00 17.98
N THR A 24 -27.97 9.62 17.08
CA THR A 24 -28.13 9.13 15.70
C THR A 24 -27.14 9.66 14.69
N SER A 25 -26.22 10.55 15.05
CA SER A 25 -25.28 11.17 14.10
C SER A 25 -23.84 10.63 14.15
N LEU A 26 -23.57 9.53 14.87
CA LEU A 26 -22.23 8.93 14.93
C LEU A 26 -22.18 7.50 14.35
N LEU A 27 -23.00 7.22 13.34
CA LEU A 27 -22.70 6.14 12.41
C LEU A 27 -21.79 6.71 11.31
N MET A 28 -20.56 7.01 11.63
CA MET A 28 -19.53 7.19 10.62
C MET A 28 -19.44 5.88 9.85
N ILE A 29 -19.84 5.93 8.60
CA ILE A 29 -19.58 4.92 7.60
C ILE A 29 -18.05 4.79 7.55
N VAL A 30 -17.51 3.82 8.27
CA VAL A 30 -16.14 3.33 8.04
C VAL A 30 -16.21 2.65 6.68
N ALA A 31 -16.07 3.44 5.62
CA ALA A 31 -15.84 2.91 4.28
C ALA A 31 -14.63 1.97 4.36
N PRO A 32 -14.64 0.82 3.70
CA PRO A 32 -13.56 -0.15 3.82
C PRO A 32 -12.27 0.48 3.28
N ALA A 33 -11.36 0.85 4.17
CA ALA A 33 -10.01 1.33 3.86
C ALA A 33 -9.26 0.34 2.95
N PHE A 34 -9.65 -0.93 2.95
CA PHE A 34 -9.08 -2.01 2.18
C PHE A 34 -9.13 -1.84 0.65
N CYS A 35 -10.20 -1.25 0.10
CA CYS A 35 -10.31 -1.07 -1.34
C CYS A 35 -9.42 0.09 -1.83
N GLN A 36 -9.21 1.08 -0.97
CA GLN A 36 -8.36 2.23 -1.26
C GLN A 36 -6.88 1.83 -1.26
N ASP A 37 -6.45 0.99 -0.31
CA ASP A 37 -5.07 0.53 -0.23
C ASP A 37 -4.66 -0.32 -1.44
N LYS A 38 -5.51 -1.22 -1.93
CA LYS A 38 -5.20 -2.03 -3.12
C LYS A 38 -4.99 -1.17 -4.37
N GLY A 39 -5.84 -0.20 -4.60
CA GLY A 39 -5.71 0.71 -5.75
C GLY A 39 -4.51 1.65 -5.63
N GLU A 40 -4.15 2.07 -4.42
CA GLU A 40 -2.97 2.88 -4.15
C GLU A 40 -1.68 2.09 -4.38
N ILE A 41 -1.60 0.87 -3.85
CA ILE A 41 -0.44 -0.02 -4.04
C ILE A 41 -0.28 -0.39 -5.53
N GLN A 42 -1.37 -0.70 -6.25
CA GLN A 42 -1.26 -0.99 -7.69
C GLN A 42 -0.68 0.21 -8.46
N LYS A 43 -1.09 1.44 -8.15
CA LYS A 43 -0.50 2.64 -8.78
C LYS A 43 1.00 2.76 -8.50
N LEU A 44 1.44 2.42 -7.30
CA LEU A 44 2.87 2.40 -6.96
C LEU A 44 3.61 1.31 -7.76
N ASN A 45 3.03 0.14 -7.92
CA ASN A 45 3.57 -0.93 -8.76
C ASN A 45 3.66 -0.52 -10.24
N ASP A 46 2.67 0.23 -10.74
CA ASP A 46 2.70 0.78 -12.10
C ASP A 46 3.83 1.79 -12.27
N GLN A 47 4.06 2.66 -11.26
CA GLN A 47 5.18 3.61 -11.24
C GLN A 47 6.53 2.89 -11.17
N PHE A 48 6.63 1.86 -10.33
CA PHE A 48 7.82 1.02 -10.22
C PHE A 48 8.15 0.38 -11.57
N SER A 49 7.17 -0.26 -12.18
CA SER A 49 7.30 -0.92 -13.49
C SER A 49 7.73 0.09 -14.58
N ALA A 50 7.11 1.28 -14.59
CA ALA A 50 7.46 2.33 -15.54
C ALA A 50 8.89 2.86 -15.37
N ALA A 51 9.34 3.06 -14.12
CA ALA A 51 10.70 3.49 -13.80
C ALA A 51 11.73 2.42 -14.17
N PHE A 52 11.47 1.16 -13.78
CA PHE A 52 12.33 0.03 -14.12
C PHE A 52 12.50 -0.15 -15.63
N ASN A 53 11.40 -0.10 -16.38
CA ASN A 53 11.41 -0.27 -17.84
C ASN A 53 12.18 0.86 -18.56
N LYS A 54 12.32 2.03 -17.93
CA LYS A 54 13.16 3.15 -18.41
C LYS A 54 14.62 3.03 -17.97
N GLY A 55 14.95 2.07 -17.07
CA GLY A 55 16.28 1.96 -16.47
C GLY A 55 16.53 2.98 -15.36
N ASP A 56 15.47 3.66 -14.87
CA ASP A 56 15.56 4.65 -13.78
C ASP A 56 15.61 3.96 -12.40
N ALA A 57 16.76 3.38 -12.12
CA ALA A 57 16.99 2.68 -10.86
C ALA A 57 16.94 3.62 -9.64
N ALA A 58 17.20 4.91 -9.81
CA ALA A 58 17.12 5.88 -8.73
C ALA A 58 15.67 6.08 -8.27
N THR A 59 14.74 6.26 -9.22
CA THR A 59 13.31 6.33 -8.92
C THR A 59 12.79 5.02 -8.30
N VAL A 60 13.22 3.86 -8.82
CA VAL A 60 12.88 2.55 -8.23
C VAL A 60 13.36 2.47 -6.78
N ALA A 61 14.63 2.80 -6.51
CA ALA A 61 15.20 2.75 -5.16
C ALA A 61 14.52 3.75 -4.20
N ALA A 62 14.09 4.91 -4.66
CA ALA A 62 13.37 5.90 -3.86
C ALA A 62 12.00 5.41 -3.35
N MET A 63 11.44 4.36 -3.96
CA MET A 63 10.21 3.73 -3.50
C MET A 63 10.44 2.79 -2.31
N TYR A 64 11.68 2.38 -2.03
CA TYR A 64 12.04 1.59 -0.87
C TYR A 64 12.29 2.46 0.37
N ALA A 65 12.04 1.88 1.55
CA ALA A 65 12.51 2.44 2.81
C ALA A 65 14.05 2.44 2.85
N GLU A 66 14.66 3.30 3.68
CA GLU A 66 16.13 3.39 3.74
C GLU A 66 16.79 2.09 4.23
N ASP A 67 16.12 1.42 5.16
CA ASP A 67 16.52 0.14 5.75
C ASP A 67 15.89 -1.09 5.07
N ALA A 68 15.31 -0.91 3.89
CA ALA A 68 14.61 -1.97 3.18
C ALA A 68 15.51 -3.17 2.86
N VAL A 69 14.87 -4.32 2.68
CA VAL A 69 15.53 -5.59 2.35
C VAL A 69 14.89 -6.20 1.13
N VAL A 70 15.71 -6.56 0.17
CA VAL A 70 15.32 -7.30 -1.04
C VAL A 70 15.92 -8.69 -0.97
N LEU A 71 15.12 -9.71 -1.27
CA LEU A 71 15.44 -11.12 -1.14
C LEU A 71 15.34 -11.81 -2.53
N PRO A 72 16.33 -11.61 -3.42
CA PRO A 72 16.30 -12.19 -4.75
C PRO A 72 16.45 -13.71 -4.69
N ALA A 73 15.68 -14.44 -5.49
CA ALA A 73 15.83 -15.89 -5.57
C ALA A 73 17.23 -16.29 -6.05
N GLY A 74 17.86 -17.23 -5.34
CA GLY A 74 19.17 -17.74 -5.70
C GLY A 74 20.35 -16.79 -5.53
N SER A 75 20.15 -15.64 -4.85
CA SER A 75 21.17 -14.61 -4.62
C SER A 75 21.19 -14.16 -3.15
N PRO A 76 22.30 -13.59 -2.68
CA PRO A 76 22.35 -12.99 -1.35
C PRO A 76 21.32 -11.88 -1.17
N MET A 77 20.91 -11.70 0.08
CA MET A 77 20.05 -10.58 0.48
C MET A 77 20.72 -9.23 0.17
N VAL A 78 19.93 -8.29 -0.37
CA VAL A 78 20.35 -6.90 -0.63
C VAL A 78 19.68 -5.99 0.39
N LYS A 79 20.47 -5.20 1.13
CA LYS A 79 19.97 -4.37 2.21
C LYS A 79 20.37 -2.91 2.05
N GLY A 80 19.39 -2.04 2.27
CA GLY A 80 19.55 -0.59 2.20
C GLY A 80 19.38 -0.03 0.79
N ARG A 81 18.91 1.21 0.71
CA ARG A 81 18.47 1.85 -0.55
C ARG A 81 19.56 1.93 -1.61
N ASP A 82 20.81 2.23 -1.23
CA ASP A 82 21.90 2.37 -2.20
C ASP A 82 22.25 1.03 -2.86
N ALA A 83 22.32 -0.04 -2.06
CA ALA A 83 22.57 -1.38 -2.59
C ALA A 83 21.39 -1.87 -3.46
N ILE A 84 20.15 -1.53 -3.08
CA ILE A 84 18.94 -1.82 -3.85
C ILE A 84 18.96 -1.06 -5.18
N GLN A 85 19.41 0.19 -5.20
CA GLN A 85 19.57 0.96 -6.45
C GLN A 85 20.56 0.29 -7.39
N ALA A 86 21.72 -0.12 -6.89
CA ALA A 86 22.72 -0.83 -7.70
C ALA A 86 22.17 -2.16 -8.24
N PHE A 87 21.45 -2.91 -7.42
CA PHE A 87 20.78 -4.17 -7.80
C PHE A 87 19.78 -3.95 -8.95
N TRP A 88 18.85 -3.00 -8.83
CA TRP A 88 17.85 -2.73 -9.85
C TRP A 88 18.45 -2.11 -11.12
N LYS A 89 19.53 -1.34 -11.00
CA LYS A 89 20.28 -0.85 -12.16
C LYS A 89 20.81 -2.01 -13.00
N GLN A 90 21.48 -2.96 -12.37
CA GLN A 90 21.98 -4.16 -13.04
C GLN A 90 20.84 -5.02 -13.62
N GLY A 91 19.73 -5.17 -12.89
CA GLY A 91 18.55 -5.88 -13.37
C GLY A 91 17.96 -5.26 -14.63
N ALA A 92 17.85 -3.93 -14.68
CA ALA A 92 17.29 -3.21 -15.81
C ALA A 92 18.18 -3.25 -17.07
N GLU A 93 19.47 -3.58 -16.96
CA GLU A 93 20.34 -3.81 -18.11
C GLU A 93 19.98 -5.11 -18.85
N GLN A 94 19.52 -6.13 -18.12
CA GLN A 94 19.25 -7.47 -18.64
C GLN A 94 17.78 -7.77 -18.85
N LEU A 95 16.90 -7.06 -18.15
CA LEU A 95 15.46 -7.30 -18.10
C LEU A 95 14.70 -6.04 -18.49
N GLY A 96 13.47 -6.24 -18.97
CA GLY A 96 12.51 -5.16 -19.30
C GLY A 96 11.11 -5.70 -19.40
N GLY A 97 10.18 -4.87 -19.91
CA GLY A 97 8.78 -5.26 -20.06
C GLY A 97 8.11 -5.64 -18.72
N MET A 98 8.64 -5.10 -17.61
CA MET A 98 8.11 -5.38 -16.27
C MET A 98 6.66 -4.94 -16.17
N GLN A 99 5.84 -5.86 -15.66
CA GLN A 99 4.47 -5.62 -15.24
C GLN A 99 4.27 -6.26 -13.87
N LEU A 100 3.75 -5.50 -12.92
CA LEU A 100 3.41 -5.94 -11.57
C LEU A 100 1.91 -5.87 -11.39
N THR A 101 1.31 -6.94 -10.88
CA THR A 101 -0.13 -7.01 -10.62
C THR A 101 -0.37 -7.37 -9.17
N THR A 102 -1.01 -6.47 -8.44
CA THR A 102 -1.45 -6.71 -7.07
C THR A 102 -2.62 -7.69 -7.03
N VAL A 103 -2.42 -8.85 -6.44
CA VAL A 103 -3.46 -9.88 -6.26
C VAL A 103 -4.22 -9.64 -4.97
N ASP A 104 -3.51 -9.51 -3.86
CA ASP A 104 -4.08 -9.39 -2.53
C ASP A 104 -3.31 -8.38 -1.67
N ILE A 105 -4.04 -7.61 -0.87
CA ILE A 105 -3.49 -6.70 0.15
C ILE A 105 -4.11 -7.06 1.49
N GLN A 106 -3.26 -7.26 2.49
CA GLN A 106 -3.66 -7.46 3.87
C GLN A 106 -3.02 -6.40 4.75
N PRO A 107 -3.81 -5.54 5.40
CA PRO A 107 -3.28 -4.62 6.39
C PRO A 107 -2.64 -5.36 7.57
N LEU A 108 -1.52 -4.82 8.04
CA LEU A 108 -0.79 -5.27 9.23
C LEU A 108 -0.76 -4.11 10.26
N GLY A 109 -1.93 -3.56 10.54
CA GLY A 109 -2.10 -2.33 11.33
C GLY A 109 -2.24 -1.09 10.45
N SER A 110 -2.09 0.10 11.04
CA SER A 110 -2.27 1.40 10.34
C SER A 110 -1.08 1.78 9.45
N GLU A 111 0.12 1.27 9.76
CA GLU A 111 1.38 1.72 9.17
C GLU A 111 2.10 0.62 8.37
N ALA A 112 1.45 -0.52 8.15
CA ALA A 112 2.01 -1.60 7.37
C ALA A 112 0.94 -2.40 6.63
N ALA A 113 1.33 -2.98 5.49
CA ALA A 113 0.51 -3.90 4.73
C ALA A 113 1.37 -4.99 4.09
N ARG A 114 0.81 -6.18 3.95
CA ARG A 114 1.39 -7.25 3.14
C ARG A 114 0.69 -7.26 1.79
N GLU A 115 1.47 -7.25 0.73
CA GLU A 115 1.01 -7.50 -0.63
C GLU A 115 1.41 -8.91 -1.08
N ILE A 116 0.52 -9.56 -1.81
CA ILE A 116 0.83 -10.68 -2.70
C ILE A 116 0.53 -10.21 -4.12
N GLY A 117 1.47 -10.41 -5.02
CA GLY A 117 1.30 -10.06 -6.42
C GLY A 117 1.96 -11.04 -7.37
N THR A 118 1.74 -10.79 -8.67
CA THR A 118 2.39 -11.50 -9.76
C THR A 118 3.17 -10.53 -10.62
N PHE A 119 4.21 -11.04 -11.27
CA PHE A 119 5.00 -10.26 -12.20
C PHE A 119 5.13 -10.97 -13.54
N VAL A 120 5.29 -10.17 -14.57
CA VAL A 120 5.79 -10.58 -15.88
C VAL A 120 7.00 -9.71 -16.19
N LEU A 121 8.05 -10.34 -16.71
CA LEU A 121 9.29 -9.71 -17.15
C LEU A 121 9.72 -10.31 -18.49
N MET A 122 10.54 -9.60 -19.23
CA MET A 122 11.16 -10.11 -20.45
C MET A 122 12.69 -9.95 -20.34
N THR A 123 13.42 -11.02 -20.71
CA THR A 123 14.87 -10.90 -20.90
C THR A 123 15.16 -10.03 -22.12
N LYS A 124 16.24 -9.22 -22.04
CA LYS A 124 16.75 -8.49 -23.20
C LYS A 124 17.74 -9.36 -23.96
N GLY A 125 17.86 -9.15 -25.29
CA GLY A 125 18.81 -9.87 -26.12
C GLY A 125 18.19 -10.33 -27.43
N GLN A 126 18.89 -11.19 -28.16
CA GLN A 126 18.47 -11.66 -29.50
C GLN A 126 17.27 -12.61 -29.46
N SER A 127 17.04 -13.28 -28.33
CA SER A 127 15.91 -14.21 -28.13
C SER A 127 15.24 -13.91 -26.80
N PRO A 128 14.40 -12.85 -26.73
CA PRO A 128 13.72 -12.50 -25.48
C PRO A 128 12.85 -13.64 -24.98
N GLN A 129 12.91 -13.89 -23.67
CA GLN A 129 12.07 -14.86 -23.00
C GLN A 129 11.19 -14.17 -21.98
N THR A 130 9.94 -14.62 -21.87
CA THR A 130 9.03 -14.15 -20.82
C THR A 130 9.29 -14.92 -19.54
N LEU A 131 9.46 -14.22 -18.46
CA LEU A 131 9.58 -14.73 -17.10
C LEU A 131 8.33 -14.31 -16.33
N GLU A 132 7.69 -15.28 -15.69
CA GLU A 132 6.52 -15.03 -14.85
C GLU A 132 6.78 -15.55 -13.44
N GLY A 133 6.18 -14.89 -12.47
CA GLY A 133 6.33 -15.32 -11.09
C GLY A 133 5.36 -14.61 -10.15
N LYS A 134 5.65 -14.76 -8.88
CA LYS A 134 4.90 -14.17 -7.77
C LYS A 134 5.85 -13.51 -6.79
N TYR A 135 5.30 -12.56 -6.04
CA TYR A 135 6.06 -11.83 -5.04
C TYR A 135 5.22 -11.58 -3.79
N VAL A 136 5.91 -11.30 -2.71
CA VAL A 136 5.37 -10.75 -1.47
C VAL A 136 6.15 -9.49 -1.12
N VAL A 137 5.44 -8.41 -0.87
CA VAL A 137 6.00 -7.17 -0.35
C VAL A 137 5.37 -6.85 1.00
N VAL A 138 6.20 -6.48 1.96
CA VAL A 138 5.76 -5.79 3.17
C VAL A 138 5.95 -4.30 2.94
N TRP A 139 4.86 -3.59 2.79
CA TRP A 139 4.80 -2.14 2.70
C TRP A 139 4.81 -1.51 4.08
N ARG A 140 5.45 -0.35 4.21
CA ARG A 140 5.48 0.46 5.43
C ARG A 140 5.07 1.89 5.08
N ARG A 141 4.24 2.50 5.90
CA ARG A 141 3.87 3.92 5.76
C ARG A 141 4.89 4.76 6.52
N ILE A 142 5.66 5.55 5.81
CA ILE A 142 6.74 6.39 6.35
C ILE A 142 6.49 7.83 5.92
N GLY A 143 6.28 8.73 6.88
CA GLY A 143 5.94 10.11 6.57
C GLY A 143 4.63 10.26 5.76
N GLY A 144 3.68 9.36 5.96
CA GLY A 144 2.40 9.32 5.24
C GLY A 144 2.45 8.65 3.86
N ALA A 145 3.63 8.25 3.35
CA ALA A 145 3.79 7.58 2.06
C ALA A 145 4.11 6.08 2.23
N TRP A 146 3.54 5.26 1.36
CA TRP A 146 3.89 3.84 1.29
C TRP A 146 5.30 3.65 0.71
N LYS A 147 6.10 2.82 1.37
CA LYS A 147 7.44 2.41 0.97
C LYS A 147 7.59 0.90 1.06
N LEU A 148 8.30 0.29 0.10
CA LEU A 148 8.68 -1.11 0.18
C LEU A 148 9.66 -1.30 1.35
N GLY A 149 9.30 -2.15 2.32
CA GLY A 149 10.16 -2.48 3.46
C GLY A 149 10.88 -3.81 3.25
N THR A 150 10.16 -4.83 2.79
CA THR A 150 10.72 -6.13 2.44
C THR A 150 10.09 -6.61 1.14
N ASP A 151 10.92 -7.11 0.24
CA ASP A 151 10.51 -7.53 -1.09
C ASP A 151 11.16 -8.89 -1.41
N ILE A 152 10.35 -9.89 -1.73
CA ILE A 152 10.77 -11.23 -2.10
C ILE A 152 9.96 -11.74 -3.28
N TRP A 153 10.62 -12.36 -4.24
CA TRP A 153 9.97 -12.97 -5.38
C TRP A 153 10.62 -14.28 -5.79
N ASN A 154 9.89 -15.04 -6.57
CA ASN A 154 10.42 -16.21 -7.27
C ASN A 154 9.67 -16.45 -8.59
N ALA A 155 10.40 -16.91 -9.59
CA ALA A 155 9.79 -17.34 -10.84
C ALA A 155 8.94 -18.61 -10.65
N ASN A 156 8.01 -18.85 -11.59
CA ASN A 156 7.15 -20.04 -11.57
C ASN A 156 7.89 -21.29 -12.09
N LYS A 157 8.95 -21.08 -12.87
CA LYS A 157 9.80 -22.14 -13.44
C LYS A 157 11.26 -21.72 -13.35
#